data_65ca69a64b3a1a89ffcb5ae56cd2de9d
#
_entry.id   65ca69a64b3a1a89ffcb5ae56cd2de9d
#
_cell.length_a   1.000
_cell.length_b   1.000
_cell.length_c   1.000
_cell.angle_alpha   90.00
_cell.angle_beta   90.00
_cell.angle_gamma   90.00
#
_symmetry.space_group_name_H-M   'P 1'
#
loop_
_entity.id
_entity.type
_entity.pdbx_description
1 polymer ?
#
loop_
_entity_poly.entity_id
_entity_poly.type
_entity_poly.pdbx_seq_one_letter_code
_entity_poly.pdbx_strand_id
1 'polypeptide(L)'
;MKNRILNRLTDITRVRHRAAFADVEHLIKKHKYGSDAFMKILEERYSCHAFTQAHVSASKLEMILDAARMAPTAYNRQPFHIWMVKSPEAIGRLQKVHSCYGAPVVFVVGCRREDAWERGDGRNSAFTDAAIVITHMMLTATDAGLANSWIFDFDSARMKALFPETEGYEIAGLLAVGHPAADEGKPLDLHVVRKTTEELVTEI
;
A
#
# COMPACT_ATOMS: atom_id res chain seq x y z
N MET A 1 23.40 -31.45 -10.60
CA MET A 1 22.70 -30.60 -11.60
C MET A 1 21.79 -29.52 -10.97
N LYS A 2 21.07 -29.77 -9.90
CA LYS A 2 20.19 -28.79 -9.24
C LYS A 2 20.88 -27.50 -8.75
N ASN A 3 22.10 -27.57 -8.21
CA ASN A 3 22.81 -26.40 -7.67
C ASN A 3 23.30 -25.38 -8.73
N ARG A 4 23.48 -25.80 -10.00
CA ARG A 4 23.89 -24.87 -11.08
C ARG A 4 22.76 -24.01 -11.59
N ILE A 5 21.50 -24.46 -11.48
CA ILE A 5 20.32 -23.71 -11.90
C ILE A 5 19.96 -22.66 -10.85
N LEU A 6 20.04 -23.01 -9.57
CA LEU A 6 19.81 -22.03 -8.48
C LEU A 6 20.83 -20.88 -8.50
N ASN A 7 22.12 -21.18 -8.72
CA ASN A 7 23.15 -20.13 -8.80
C ASN A 7 22.99 -19.20 -10.02
N ARG A 8 22.50 -19.72 -11.15
CA ARG A 8 22.19 -18.87 -12.31
C ARG A 8 20.98 -17.95 -12.08
N LEU A 9 19.97 -18.41 -11.37
CA LEU A 9 18.80 -17.58 -11.02
C LEU A 9 19.17 -16.47 -10.03
N THR A 10 20.07 -16.75 -9.06
CA THR A 10 20.57 -15.73 -8.13
C THR A 10 21.48 -14.72 -8.81
N ASP A 11 22.26 -15.11 -9.81
CA ASP A 11 23.11 -14.18 -10.57
C ASP A 11 22.28 -13.28 -11.50
N ILE A 12 21.26 -13.82 -12.16
CA ILE A 12 20.36 -13.05 -13.01
C ILE A 12 19.55 -12.04 -12.19
N THR A 13 19.10 -12.41 -10.99
CA THR A 13 18.41 -11.48 -10.08
C THR A 13 19.36 -10.40 -9.55
N ARG A 14 20.61 -10.74 -9.17
CA ARG A 14 21.61 -9.74 -8.72
C ARG A 14 22.00 -8.75 -9.82
N VAL A 15 22.13 -9.18 -11.07
CA VAL A 15 22.45 -8.30 -12.21
C VAL A 15 21.27 -7.38 -12.52
N ARG A 16 20.03 -7.89 -12.50
CA ARG A 16 18.82 -7.08 -12.68
C ARG A 16 18.63 -6.06 -11.53
N HIS A 17 18.92 -6.45 -10.28
CA HIS A 17 18.88 -5.54 -9.13
C HIS A 17 19.83 -4.36 -9.27
N ARG A 18 21.08 -4.57 -9.74
CA ARG A 18 22.05 -3.48 -9.95
C ARG A 18 21.63 -2.54 -11.08
N ALA A 19 21.07 -3.05 -12.17
CA ALA A 19 20.58 -2.23 -13.27
C ALA A 19 19.38 -1.38 -12.84
N ALA A 20 18.40 -1.97 -12.13
CA ALA A 20 17.22 -1.24 -11.64
C ALA A 20 17.59 -0.11 -10.64
N PHE A 21 18.59 -0.34 -9.77
CA PHE A 21 19.11 0.71 -8.86
C PHE A 21 19.77 1.85 -9.63
N ALA A 22 20.60 1.51 -10.63
CA ALA A 22 21.26 2.51 -11.46
C ALA A 22 20.25 3.35 -12.26
N ASP A 23 19.17 2.73 -12.75
CA ASP A 23 18.11 3.41 -13.51
C ASP A 23 17.29 4.34 -12.61
N VAL A 24 16.94 3.92 -11.38
CA VAL A 24 16.24 4.79 -10.41
C VAL A 24 17.15 5.95 -9.98
N GLU A 25 18.42 5.70 -9.63
CA GLU A 25 19.39 6.77 -9.34
C GLU A 25 19.60 7.71 -10.54
N HIS A 26 19.58 7.18 -11.76
CA HIS A 26 19.73 7.99 -12.98
C HIS A 26 18.50 8.86 -13.22
N LEU A 27 17.29 8.34 -13.01
CA LEU A 27 16.04 9.11 -13.07
C LEU A 27 16.02 10.25 -12.04
N ILE A 28 16.46 10.00 -10.82
CA ILE A 28 16.55 10.99 -9.75
C ILE A 28 17.57 12.10 -10.11
N LYS A 29 18.75 11.73 -10.63
CA LYS A 29 19.81 12.67 -11.01
C LYS A 29 19.47 13.45 -12.28
N LYS A 30 18.71 12.89 -13.20
CA LYS A 30 18.41 13.49 -14.52
C LYS A 30 17.25 14.47 -14.47
N HIS A 31 16.33 14.33 -13.54
CA HIS A 31 15.18 15.21 -13.41
C HIS A 31 15.27 15.97 -12.09
N LYS A 32 15.56 17.28 -12.14
CA LYS A 32 15.27 18.19 -11.04
C LYS A 32 13.75 18.31 -10.95
N TYR A 33 13.09 17.34 -10.33
CA TYR A 33 11.69 17.49 -9.95
C TYR A 33 11.61 18.61 -8.91
N GLY A 34 10.59 19.45 -9.01
CA GLY A 34 10.45 20.65 -8.19
C GLY A 34 10.28 20.42 -6.66
N SER A 35 10.35 19.16 -6.21
CA SER A 35 10.40 18.80 -4.79
C SER A 35 11.13 17.47 -4.63
N ASP A 36 12.37 17.53 -4.17
CA ASP A 36 13.16 16.36 -3.75
C ASP A 36 12.44 15.58 -2.63
N ALA A 37 11.62 16.28 -1.82
CA ALA A 37 10.87 15.70 -0.72
C ALA A 37 9.83 14.66 -1.18
N PHE A 38 9.07 14.94 -2.23
CA PHE A 38 8.05 14.00 -2.72
C PHE A 38 8.70 12.75 -3.33
N MET A 39 9.75 12.92 -4.13
CA MET A 39 10.49 11.79 -4.70
C MET A 39 11.09 10.91 -3.61
N LYS A 40 11.61 11.51 -2.53
CA LYS A 40 12.12 10.80 -1.37
C LYS A 40 11.05 9.93 -0.71
N ILE A 41 9.81 10.41 -0.57
CA ILE A 41 8.68 9.63 -0.04
C ILE A 41 8.42 8.40 -0.92
N LEU A 42 8.43 8.58 -2.25
CA LEU A 42 8.21 7.47 -3.20
C LEU A 42 9.31 6.39 -3.10
N GLU A 43 10.55 6.79 -2.84
CA GLU A 43 11.70 5.89 -2.67
C GLU A 43 11.68 5.18 -1.32
N GLU A 44 11.40 5.93 -0.25
CA GLU A 44 11.40 5.42 1.13
C GLU A 44 10.20 4.53 1.44
N ARG A 45 9.08 4.68 0.71
CA ARG A 45 7.90 3.86 0.89
C ARG A 45 8.18 2.40 0.52
N TYR A 46 7.96 1.50 1.44
CA TYR A 46 8.01 0.04 1.21
C TYR A 46 6.87 -0.68 1.90
N SER A 47 6.61 -1.94 1.54
CA SER A 47 5.66 -2.80 2.24
C SER A 47 6.35 -3.45 3.43
N CYS A 48 5.98 -3.01 4.63
CA CYS A 48 6.53 -3.51 5.89
C CYS A 48 5.79 -4.80 6.31
N HIS A 49 6.53 -5.85 6.63
CA HIS A 49 5.97 -7.15 7.00
C HIS A 49 6.21 -7.50 8.48
N ALA A 50 6.65 -6.57 9.30
CA ALA A 50 6.71 -6.74 10.76
C ALA A 50 6.65 -5.38 11.46
N PHE A 51 5.69 -5.21 12.35
CA PHE A 51 5.48 -3.98 13.11
C PHE A 51 5.70 -4.19 14.60
N THR A 52 6.14 -3.13 15.29
CA THR A 52 6.15 -3.09 16.75
C THR A 52 4.77 -2.69 17.28
N GLN A 53 4.55 -2.89 18.59
CA GLN A 53 3.34 -2.40 19.28
C GLN A 53 3.48 -0.93 19.75
N ALA A 54 4.48 -0.20 19.26
CA ALA A 54 4.66 1.20 19.62
C ALA A 54 3.44 2.05 19.19
N HIS A 55 3.08 2.98 20.06
CA HIS A 55 1.90 3.81 19.87
C HIS A 55 2.06 4.75 18.64
N VAL A 56 1.03 4.77 17.80
CA VAL A 56 0.92 5.74 16.70
C VAL A 56 0.10 6.93 17.20
N SER A 57 0.68 8.13 17.14
CA SER A 57 0.01 9.34 17.65
C SER A 57 -1.26 9.69 16.86
N ALA A 58 -2.24 10.29 17.55
CA ALA A 58 -3.50 10.71 16.93
C ALA A 58 -3.27 11.68 15.76
N SER A 59 -2.32 12.62 15.90
CA SER A 59 -1.99 13.58 14.84
C SER A 59 -1.51 12.91 13.54
N LYS A 60 -0.70 11.85 13.64
CA LYS A 60 -0.27 11.09 12.46
C LYS A 60 -1.44 10.35 11.80
N LEU A 61 -2.36 9.79 12.60
CA LEU A 61 -3.56 9.14 12.08
C LEU A 61 -4.50 10.13 11.39
N GLU A 62 -4.66 11.34 11.95
CA GLU A 62 -5.42 12.44 11.34
C GLU A 62 -4.81 12.86 9.99
N MET A 63 -3.49 13.04 9.90
CA MET A 63 -2.81 13.34 8.63
C MET A 63 -3.12 12.28 7.55
N ILE A 64 -3.11 11.00 7.91
CA ILE A 64 -3.42 9.90 6.98
C ILE A 64 -4.88 9.97 6.52
N LEU A 65 -5.82 10.26 7.42
CA LEU A 65 -7.24 10.41 7.09
C LEU A 65 -7.51 11.65 6.24
N ASP A 66 -6.82 12.76 6.48
CA ASP A 66 -6.91 13.96 5.66
C ASP A 66 -6.40 13.70 4.24
N ALA A 67 -5.31 12.96 4.09
CA ALA A 67 -4.82 12.54 2.78
C ALA A 67 -5.85 11.67 2.02
N ALA A 68 -6.55 10.77 2.73
CA ALA A 68 -7.63 10.00 2.15
C ALA A 68 -8.76 10.89 1.61
N ARG A 69 -9.14 11.94 2.36
CA ARG A 69 -10.18 12.90 1.97
C ARG A 69 -9.78 13.79 0.79
N MET A 70 -8.47 14.05 0.63
CA MET A 70 -7.92 14.83 -0.50
C MET A 70 -7.70 13.97 -1.76
N ALA A 71 -7.80 12.67 -1.68
CA ALA A 71 -7.61 11.78 -2.81
C ALA A 71 -8.69 12.03 -3.90
N PRO A 72 -8.31 12.15 -5.18
CA PRO A 72 -9.28 12.31 -6.25
C PRO A 72 -10.07 11.03 -6.48
N THR A 73 -11.35 11.19 -6.84
CA THR A 73 -12.20 10.09 -7.28
C THR A 73 -12.93 10.48 -8.57
N ALA A 74 -13.37 9.50 -9.34
CA ALA A 74 -14.08 9.75 -10.58
C ALA A 74 -15.34 10.61 -10.33
N TYR A 75 -15.44 11.76 -10.99
CA TYR A 75 -16.50 12.76 -10.80
C TYR A 75 -16.70 13.20 -9.34
N ASN A 76 -15.67 13.06 -8.49
CA ASN A 76 -15.73 13.34 -7.05
C ASN A 76 -16.84 12.58 -6.32
N ARG A 77 -17.14 11.35 -6.78
CA ARG A 77 -18.20 10.51 -6.20
C ARG A 77 -17.88 10.01 -4.80
N GLN A 78 -16.59 9.88 -4.44
CA GLN A 78 -16.11 9.47 -3.12
C GLN A 78 -16.78 8.14 -2.64
N PRO A 79 -16.77 7.06 -3.45
CA PRO A 79 -17.52 5.84 -3.19
C PRO A 79 -16.81 4.92 -2.18
N PHE A 80 -16.08 5.48 -1.23
CA PHE A 80 -15.29 4.73 -0.27
C PHE A 80 -15.70 5.02 1.17
N HIS A 81 -15.39 4.05 2.04
CA HIS A 81 -15.47 4.21 3.49
C HIS A 81 -14.24 3.62 4.16
N ILE A 82 -13.85 4.18 5.30
CA ILE A 82 -12.65 3.76 6.04
C ILE A 82 -13.03 3.43 7.46
N TRP A 83 -12.73 2.19 7.88
CA TRP A 83 -12.80 1.77 9.28
C TRP A 83 -11.39 1.72 9.85
N MET A 84 -11.15 2.49 10.90
CA MET A 84 -9.87 2.50 11.60
C MET A 84 -9.91 1.50 12.76
N VAL A 85 -9.26 0.37 12.57
CA VAL A 85 -9.14 -0.72 13.55
C VAL A 85 -7.89 -0.48 14.40
N LYS A 86 -8.08 -0.16 15.71
CA LYS A 86 -6.98 0.14 16.64
C LYS A 86 -7.21 -0.35 18.08
N SER A 87 -8.46 -0.71 18.45
CA SER A 87 -8.66 -1.30 19.78
C SER A 87 -8.11 -2.72 19.82
N PRO A 88 -7.56 -3.17 20.96
CA PRO A 88 -7.04 -4.53 21.10
C PRO A 88 -8.05 -5.61 20.71
N GLU A 89 -9.32 -5.40 21.03
CA GLU A 89 -10.41 -6.31 20.68
C GLU A 89 -10.62 -6.38 19.16
N ALA A 90 -10.70 -5.23 18.48
CA ALA A 90 -10.90 -5.16 17.04
C ALA A 90 -9.68 -5.70 16.28
N ILE A 91 -8.46 -5.40 16.72
CA ILE A 91 -7.23 -6.00 16.20
C ILE A 91 -7.25 -7.52 16.35
N GLY A 92 -7.65 -8.04 17.54
CA GLY A 92 -7.78 -9.48 17.75
C GLY A 92 -8.84 -10.15 16.86
N ARG A 93 -9.93 -9.44 16.50
CA ARG A 93 -10.89 -9.92 15.48
C ARG A 93 -10.22 -9.94 14.09
N LEU A 94 -9.51 -8.87 13.73
CA LEU A 94 -8.87 -8.73 12.41
C LEU A 94 -7.76 -9.76 12.19
N GLN A 95 -7.01 -10.11 13.23
CA GLN A 95 -5.98 -11.16 13.18
C GLN A 95 -6.52 -12.55 12.79
N LYS A 96 -7.83 -12.80 12.97
CA LYS A 96 -8.48 -14.01 12.47
C LYS A 96 -8.74 -13.98 10.97
N VAL A 97 -8.68 -12.81 10.33
CA VAL A 97 -8.78 -12.61 8.87
C VAL A 97 -7.39 -12.61 8.24
N HIS A 98 -6.50 -11.79 8.77
CA HIS A 98 -5.12 -11.65 8.35
C HIS A 98 -4.27 -11.12 9.52
N SER A 99 -3.03 -11.58 9.65
CA SER A 99 -2.12 -11.16 10.75
C SER A 99 -1.82 -9.66 10.76
N CYS A 100 -1.97 -8.99 9.62
CA CYS A 100 -1.58 -7.60 9.38
C CYS A 100 -0.16 -7.30 9.86
N TYR A 101 0.69 -8.35 9.86
CA TYR A 101 2.09 -8.29 10.26
C TYR A 101 2.31 -7.71 11.67
N GLY A 102 1.32 -7.84 12.54
CA GLY A 102 1.35 -7.32 13.90
C GLY A 102 1.17 -5.80 14.01
N ALA A 103 0.64 -5.12 13.01
CA ALA A 103 0.43 -3.68 13.05
C ALA A 103 -0.55 -3.26 14.16
N PRO A 104 -0.25 -2.18 14.92
CA PRO A 104 -1.13 -1.68 15.99
C PRO A 104 -2.35 -0.92 15.46
N VAL A 105 -2.30 -0.46 14.20
CA VAL A 105 -3.41 0.21 13.52
C VAL A 105 -3.56 -0.34 12.12
N VAL A 106 -4.81 -0.64 11.74
CA VAL A 106 -5.15 -1.06 10.38
C VAL A 106 -6.35 -0.25 9.89
N PHE A 107 -6.21 0.36 8.73
CA PHE A 107 -7.33 0.96 8.02
C PHE A 107 -7.92 -0.07 7.07
N VAL A 108 -9.17 -0.44 7.30
CA VAL A 108 -9.97 -1.24 6.37
C VAL A 108 -10.62 -0.27 5.40
N VAL A 109 -10.32 -0.37 4.12
CA VAL A 109 -10.88 0.51 3.09
C VAL A 109 -11.85 -0.28 2.23
N GLY A 110 -13.10 0.13 2.26
CA GLY A 110 -14.16 -0.44 1.43
C GLY A 110 -14.67 0.55 0.40
N CYS A 111 -15.31 0.03 -0.64
CA CYS A 111 -15.96 0.83 -1.67
C CYS A 111 -17.36 0.29 -1.97
N ARG A 112 -18.20 1.18 -2.50
CA ARG A 112 -19.58 0.87 -2.86
C ARG A 112 -19.80 1.15 -4.34
N ARG A 113 -20.17 0.13 -5.11
CA ARG A 113 -20.30 0.23 -6.57
C ARG A 113 -21.43 1.18 -6.99
N GLU A 114 -22.52 1.19 -6.26
CA GLU A 114 -23.68 2.04 -6.52
C GLU A 114 -23.39 3.53 -6.35
N ASP A 115 -22.43 3.89 -5.51
CA ASP A 115 -22.00 5.28 -5.27
C ASP A 115 -20.95 5.75 -6.28
N ALA A 116 -20.28 4.81 -6.96
CA ALA A 116 -19.19 5.09 -7.88
C ALA A 116 -19.65 5.56 -9.25
N TRP A 117 -18.73 6.17 -10.00
CA TRP A 117 -18.97 6.47 -11.39
C TRP A 117 -18.82 5.21 -12.25
N GLU A 118 -19.71 5.07 -13.22
CA GLU A 118 -19.65 3.99 -14.18
C GLU A 118 -19.52 4.54 -15.60
N ARG A 119 -18.53 4.01 -16.34
CA ARG A 119 -18.31 4.34 -17.74
C ARG A 119 -19.38 3.66 -18.62
N GLY A 120 -19.66 4.23 -19.80
CA GLY A 120 -20.70 3.74 -20.69
C GLY A 120 -20.54 2.28 -21.19
N ASP A 121 -19.36 1.67 -20.98
CA ASP A 121 -19.11 0.25 -21.24
C ASP A 121 -19.30 -0.65 -20.00
N GLY A 122 -19.87 -0.11 -18.90
CA GLY A 122 -20.13 -0.81 -17.66
C GLY A 122 -18.93 -0.92 -16.71
N ARG A 123 -17.77 -0.32 -17.04
CA ARG A 123 -16.62 -0.30 -16.13
C ARG A 123 -16.84 0.69 -14.99
N ASN A 124 -16.85 0.18 -13.77
CA ASN A 124 -17.12 0.95 -12.56
C ASN A 124 -15.83 1.38 -11.88
N SER A 125 -15.79 2.61 -11.35
CA SER A 125 -14.58 3.21 -10.76
C SER A 125 -14.31 2.83 -9.29
N ALA A 126 -15.22 2.17 -8.60
CA ALA A 126 -15.18 1.98 -7.15
C ALA A 126 -13.82 1.49 -6.62
N PHE A 127 -13.29 0.39 -7.16
CA PHE A 127 -11.99 -0.16 -6.75
C PHE A 127 -10.82 0.74 -7.15
N THR A 128 -10.90 1.38 -8.31
CA THR A 128 -9.85 2.34 -8.77
C THR A 128 -9.79 3.52 -7.82
N ASP A 129 -10.94 4.10 -7.47
CA ASP A 129 -11.02 5.22 -6.54
C ASP A 129 -10.49 4.83 -5.15
N ALA A 130 -10.89 3.65 -4.63
CA ALA A 130 -10.40 3.14 -3.36
C ALA A 130 -8.87 2.90 -3.37
N ALA A 131 -8.31 2.41 -4.48
CA ALA A 131 -6.87 2.22 -4.64
C ALA A 131 -6.11 3.56 -4.61
N ILE A 132 -6.65 4.60 -5.24
CA ILE A 132 -6.09 5.96 -5.18
C ILE A 132 -6.09 6.47 -3.74
N VAL A 133 -7.21 6.29 -3.01
CA VAL A 133 -7.32 6.66 -1.59
C VAL A 133 -6.26 5.95 -0.74
N ILE A 134 -6.14 4.62 -0.86
CA ILE A 134 -5.13 3.84 -0.12
C ILE A 134 -3.72 4.32 -0.45
N THR A 135 -3.44 4.66 -1.71
CA THR A 135 -2.13 5.18 -2.13
C THR A 135 -1.81 6.51 -1.45
N HIS A 136 -2.77 7.45 -1.38
CA HIS A 136 -2.58 8.72 -0.66
C HIS A 136 -2.30 8.48 0.83
N MET A 137 -3.07 7.61 1.48
CA MET A 137 -2.86 7.22 2.87
C MET A 137 -1.47 6.60 3.09
N MET A 138 -1.04 5.73 2.19
CA MET A 138 0.23 5.02 2.25
C MET A 138 1.43 5.97 2.14
N LEU A 139 1.40 6.90 1.19
CA LEU A 139 2.45 7.90 1.00
C LEU A 139 2.52 8.86 2.20
N THR A 140 1.37 9.30 2.72
CA THR A 140 1.30 10.16 3.91
C THR A 140 1.78 9.43 5.17
N ALA A 141 1.51 8.14 5.33
CA ALA A 141 2.05 7.36 6.44
C ALA A 141 3.59 7.34 6.37
N THR A 142 4.17 7.20 5.17
CA THR A 142 5.62 7.24 4.96
C THR A 142 6.19 8.63 5.30
N ASP A 143 5.58 9.71 4.82
CA ASP A 143 5.97 11.10 5.14
C ASP A 143 5.92 11.38 6.66
N ALA A 144 4.93 10.81 7.34
CA ALA A 144 4.81 10.89 8.79
C ALA A 144 5.82 10.02 9.56
N GLY A 145 6.75 9.35 8.88
CA GLY A 145 7.77 8.48 9.47
C GLY A 145 7.19 7.18 10.03
N LEU A 146 6.12 6.67 9.42
CA LEU A 146 5.52 5.37 9.73
C LEU A 146 5.77 4.38 8.59
N ALA A 147 6.01 3.12 8.95
CA ALA A 147 5.95 2.03 7.99
C ALA A 147 4.50 1.65 7.71
N ASN A 148 4.26 1.09 6.53
CA ASN A 148 2.93 0.66 6.13
C ASN A 148 3.00 -0.56 5.20
N SER A 149 1.87 -1.25 5.06
CA SER A 149 1.70 -2.34 4.09
C SER A 149 0.26 -2.39 3.61
N TRP A 150 0.06 -2.29 2.29
CA TRP A 150 -1.24 -2.54 1.70
C TRP A 150 -1.41 -4.03 1.47
N ILE A 151 -2.39 -4.63 2.14
CA ILE A 151 -2.72 -6.05 2.10
C ILE A 151 -3.96 -6.20 1.23
N PHE A 152 -3.81 -6.98 0.16
CA PHE A 152 -4.89 -7.32 -0.76
C PHE A 152 -5.32 -8.79 -0.63
N ASP A 153 -4.40 -9.66 -0.21
CA ASP A 153 -4.65 -11.08 0.00
C ASP A 153 -5.17 -11.34 1.43
N PHE A 154 -6.49 -11.38 1.57
CA PHE A 154 -7.18 -11.70 2.82
C PHE A 154 -8.49 -12.44 2.56
N ASP A 155 -8.98 -13.18 3.55
CA ASP A 155 -10.26 -13.88 3.48
C ASP A 155 -11.44 -12.89 3.58
N SER A 156 -11.99 -12.51 2.42
CA SER A 156 -13.09 -11.54 2.34
C SER A 156 -14.40 -12.05 2.94
N ALA A 157 -14.68 -13.35 2.88
CA ALA A 157 -15.87 -13.94 3.50
C ALA A 157 -15.77 -13.88 5.02
N ARG A 158 -14.60 -14.21 5.55
CA ARG A 158 -14.31 -14.12 6.98
C ARG A 158 -14.28 -12.68 7.48
N MET A 159 -13.80 -11.74 6.64
CA MET A 159 -13.87 -10.32 6.92
C MET A 159 -15.31 -9.86 7.14
N LYS A 160 -16.21 -10.17 6.21
CA LYS A 160 -17.65 -9.84 6.34
C LYS A 160 -18.30 -10.47 7.57
N ALA A 161 -17.96 -11.73 7.89
CA ALA A 161 -18.51 -12.42 9.04
C ALA A 161 -18.05 -11.81 10.39
N LEU A 162 -16.80 -11.34 10.47
CA LEU A 162 -16.23 -10.81 11.70
C LEU A 162 -16.41 -9.29 11.86
N PHE A 163 -16.70 -8.57 10.77
CA PHE A 163 -16.88 -7.11 10.73
C PHE A 163 -18.21 -6.77 10.04
N PRO A 164 -19.37 -7.06 10.69
CA PRO A 164 -20.68 -6.73 10.12
C PRO A 164 -20.84 -5.23 9.88
N GLU A 165 -20.05 -4.39 10.54
CA GLU A 165 -19.98 -2.93 10.29
C GLU A 165 -19.60 -2.58 8.85
N THR A 166 -19.01 -3.52 8.09
CA THR A 166 -18.62 -3.34 6.69
C THR A 166 -19.69 -3.80 5.69
N GLU A 167 -20.88 -4.16 6.17
CA GLU A 167 -21.96 -4.61 5.31
C GLU A 167 -22.31 -3.54 4.25
N GLY A 168 -22.62 -3.99 3.03
CA GLY A 168 -22.88 -3.12 1.89
C GLY A 168 -21.63 -2.57 1.20
N TYR A 169 -20.43 -2.88 1.69
CA TYR A 169 -19.17 -2.50 1.05
C TYR A 169 -18.39 -3.70 0.54
N GLU A 170 -17.70 -3.51 -0.58
CA GLU A 170 -16.64 -4.40 -1.03
C GLU A 170 -15.31 -3.89 -0.45
N ILE A 171 -14.58 -4.74 0.28
CA ILE A 171 -13.31 -4.33 0.89
C ILE A 171 -12.22 -4.31 -0.18
N ALA A 172 -11.70 -3.12 -0.46
CA ALA A 172 -10.65 -2.90 -1.45
C ALA A 172 -9.25 -3.22 -0.93
N GLY A 173 -9.05 -3.19 0.38
CA GLY A 173 -7.79 -3.56 1.00
C GLY A 173 -7.71 -3.21 2.47
N LEU A 174 -6.67 -3.75 3.12
CA LEU A 174 -6.28 -3.43 4.48
C LEU A 174 -4.96 -2.67 4.42
N LEU A 175 -4.89 -1.48 5.01
CA LEU A 175 -3.65 -0.73 5.15
C LEU A 175 -3.15 -0.83 6.60
N ALA A 176 -2.18 -1.71 6.81
CA ALA A 176 -1.47 -1.85 8.08
C ALA A 176 -0.51 -0.66 8.27
N VAL A 177 -0.49 -0.04 9.45
CA VAL A 177 0.33 1.14 9.75
C VAL A 177 0.91 1.03 11.16
N GLY A 178 2.19 1.42 11.30
CA GLY A 178 2.88 1.40 12.59
C GLY A 178 4.36 1.71 12.47
N HIS A 179 5.11 1.43 13.53
CA HIS A 179 6.57 1.50 13.52
C HIS A 179 7.15 0.14 13.14
N PRO A 180 8.16 0.07 12.24
CA PRO A 180 8.71 -1.21 11.80
C PRO A 180 9.49 -1.89 12.94
N ALA A 181 9.45 -3.22 12.98
CA ALA A 181 10.37 -4.00 13.81
C ALA A 181 11.80 -3.90 13.25
N ALA A 182 12.82 -3.93 14.14
CA ALA A 182 14.18 -3.55 13.78
C ALA A 182 14.77 -4.32 12.58
N ASP A 183 14.67 -5.65 12.58
CA ASP A 183 15.26 -6.47 11.48
C ASP A 183 14.19 -7.02 10.55
N GLU A 184 13.10 -7.55 11.07
CA GLU A 184 12.02 -8.18 10.30
C GLU A 184 11.12 -7.15 9.59
N GLY A 185 11.15 -5.88 10.04
CA GLY A 185 10.41 -4.78 9.44
C GLY A 185 11.13 -4.05 8.30
N LYS A 186 12.32 -4.52 7.88
CA LYS A 186 13.09 -3.92 6.77
C LYS A 186 12.45 -4.19 5.40
N PRO A 187 12.75 -3.35 4.39
CA PRO A 187 12.31 -3.61 3.03
C PRO A 187 12.80 -4.96 2.51
N LEU A 188 11.94 -5.68 1.80
CA LEU A 188 12.31 -6.90 1.09
C LEU A 188 13.12 -6.56 -0.18
N ASP A 189 13.94 -7.51 -0.66
CA ASP A 189 14.72 -7.35 -1.89
C ASP A 189 13.86 -6.97 -3.12
N LEU A 190 12.62 -7.45 -3.17
CA LEU A 190 11.66 -7.10 -4.23
C LEU A 190 11.28 -5.61 -4.25
N HIS A 191 11.51 -4.88 -3.15
CA HIS A 191 11.18 -3.45 -3.08
C HIS A 191 11.92 -2.63 -4.15
N VAL A 192 13.11 -3.02 -4.53
CA VAL A 192 13.95 -2.31 -5.51
C VAL A 192 13.85 -2.85 -6.93
N VAL A 193 13.11 -3.95 -7.14
CA VAL A 193 12.93 -4.53 -8.47
C VAL A 193 11.87 -3.76 -9.24
N ARG A 194 12.24 -3.19 -10.39
CA ARG A 194 11.33 -2.46 -11.28
C ARG A 194 11.56 -2.92 -12.73
N LYS A 195 10.52 -2.89 -13.52
CA LYS A 195 10.64 -2.97 -14.98
C LYS A 195 11.30 -1.69 -15.50
N THR A 196 11.98 -1.78 -16.63
CA THR A 196 12.55 -0.60 -17.30
C THR A 196 11.45 0.27 -17.89
N THR A 197 11.80 1.51 -18.23
CA THR A 197 10.88 2.44 -18.90
C THR A 197 10.42 1.88 -20.24
N GLU A 198 11.32 1.24 -20.99
CA GLU A 198 11.06 0.64 -22.30
C GLU A 198 10.08 -0.55 -22.22
N GLU A 199 10.07 -1.28 -21.08
CA GLU A 199 9.11 -2.37 -20.84
C GLU A 199 7.71 -1.85 -20.49
N LEU A 200 7.60 -0.61 -20.00
CA LEU A 200 6.37 -0.04 -19.45
C LEU A 200 5.72 1.02 -20.34
N VAL A 201 6.53 1.70 -21.18
CA VAL A 201 6.11 2.87 -21.94
C VAL A 201 6.35 2.64 -23.43
N THR A 202 5.34 2.89 -24.23
CA THR A 202 5.44 2.96 -25.69
C THR A 202 5.08 4.38 -26.12
N GLU A 203 5.98 5.04 -26.82
CA GLU A 203 5.70 6.31 -27.45
C GLU A 203 4.97 6.06 -28.78
N ILE A 204 3.85 6.79 -29.01
CA ILE A 204 2.99 6.67 -30.21
C ILE A 204 2.95 8.00 -30.94
#